data_476a5bb0236b1166e2529f3a48d19d41
#
_entry.id   476a5bb0236b1166e2529f3a48d19d41
#
_cell.length_a   1.000
_cell.length_b   1.000
_cell.length_c   1.000
_cell.angle_alpha   90.00
_cell.angle_beta   90.00
_cell.angle_gamma   90.00
#
_symmetry.space_group_name_H-M   'P 1'
#
loop_
_entity.id
_entity.type
_entity.pdbx_description
1 polymer ?
#
loop_
_entity_poly.entity_id
_entity_poly.type
_entity_poly.pdbx_seq_one_letter_code
_entity_poly.pdbx_strand_id
1 'polypeptide(L)'
;MALLPTRKTTVLVSIFSATLLISACQPKSDAKNEQKSTTTPAAQPSIPALKAKVVAVKLPKNKLCLEDGCTTYNFQSVETNQPWIDAYFSERIKKADPNAFANLPDQAVKLPDGMPQDGQSMIYVRYLGQNYNLASFELFTYTYSAGAAHGMYHKEYVIFDLAHKKHVTVADLILTGKEATLLDRLYSYNQSWLDEHSISREKLKLSDNYYYGNDGIVFVYPLYELASYAEGLTELTLPYDQAKDVIKPEYLPSQPVMQSP
;
A
#
# COMPACT_ATOMS: atom_id res chain seq x y z
N MET A 1 -20.39 -7.37 -54.08
CA MET A 1 -20.11 -6.80 -55.41
C MET A 1 -20.58 -5.36 -55.36
N ALA A 2 -19.67 -4.41 -55.19
CA ALA A 2 -19.73 -3.02 -55.61
C ALA A 2 -18.49 -2.30 -55.03
N LEU A 3 -17.75 -1.71 -55.90
CA LEU A 3 -16.39 -1.23 -55.84
C LEU A 3 -16.27 0.20 -55.26
N LEU A 4 -15.09 0.49 -54.72
CA LEU A 4 -14.53 1.79 -54.36
C LEU A 4 -14.67 2.87 -55.44
N PRO A 5 -14.46 4.17 -55.09
CA PRO A 5 -13.24 4.76 -55.62
C PRO A 5 -12.38 5.59 -54.66
N THR A 6 -11.10 5.43 -54.88
CA THR A 6 -9.96 6.23 -54.44
C THR A 6 -10.01 7.67 -55.00
N ARG A 7 -9.66 8.66 -54.14
CA ARG A 7 -9.24 10.01 -54.61
C ARG A 7 -7.84 10.33 -54.11
N LYS A 8 -6.93 10.39 -55.07
CA LYS A 8 -5.61 11.03 -54.96
C LYS A 8 -5.78 12.54 -55.09
N THR A 9 -5.12 13.33 -54.31
CA THR A 9 -4.91 14.76 -54.56
C THR A 9 -3.46 15.11 -54.30
N THR A 10 -2.91 15.75 -55.26
CA THR A 10 -1.53 16.01 -55.60
C THR A 10 -0.99 17.25 -54.86
N VAL A 11 0.30 17.22 -54.61
CA VAL A 11 1.24 18.21 -54.06
C VAL A 11 1.27 19.49 -54.85
N LEU A 12 1.47 20.61 -54.17
CA LEU A 12 2.08 21.82 -54.76
C LEU A 12 3.06 22.43 -53.72
N VAL A 13 4.32 22.39 -54.09
CA VAL A 13 5.48 23.04 -53.51
C VAL A 13 5.49 24.50 -53.93
N SER A 14 5.71 25.43 -53.05
CA SER A 14 6.11 26.79 -53.39
C SER A 14 7.22 27.27 -52.43
N ILE A 15 8.38 27.39 -53.01
CA ILE A 15 9.58 27.98 -52.45
C ILE A 15 9.45 29.52 -52.64
N PHE A 16 9.63 30.27 -51.56
CA PHE A 16 9.95 31.70 -51.68
C PHE A 16 11.09 32.05 -50.69
N SER A 17 12.25 32.30 -51.30
CA SER A 17 13.41 32.94 -50.68
C SER A 17 13.24 34.45 -50.72
N ALA A 18 13.44 35.13 -49.60
CA ALA A 18 13.75 36.57 -49.61
C ALA A 18 14.66 36.90 -48.43
N THR A 19 15.90 37.13 -48.74
CA THR A 19 16.94 37.77 -47.93
C THR A 19 16.70 39.27 -47.89
N LEU A 20 16.71 39.86 -46.71
CA LEU A 20 16.88 41.29 -46.52
C LEU A 20 17.77 41.57 -45.32
N LEU A 21 18.98 42.05 -45.61
CA LEU A 21 19.92 42.67 -44.69
C LEU A 21 19.47 44.12 -44.42
N ILE A 22 19.30 44.50 -43.16
CA ILE A 22 19.26 45.91 -42.78
C ILE A 22 20.11 46.07 -41.52
N SER A 23 21.22 46.79 -41.67
CA SER A 23 22.04 47.39 -40.63
C SER A 23 21.35 48.67 -40.10
N ALA A 24 21.27 48.86 -38.84
CA ALA A 24 21.12 50.22 -38.27
C ALA A 24 21.41 50.26 -36.75
N CYS A 25 22.45 50.97 -36.44
CA CYS A 25 22.70 51.90 -35.30
C CYS A 25 22.08 51.60 -33.92
N GLN A 26 22.99 51.47 -32.97
CA GLN A 26 22.75 51.66 -31.51
C GLN A 26 22.51 53.15 -31.16
N PRO A 27 21.71 53.40 -30.13
CA PRO A 27 22.05 54.38 -29.10
C PRO A 27 22.24 53.73 -27.71
N LYS A 28 23.28 54.18 -27.02
CA LYS A 28 23.52 53.94 -25.59
C LYS A 28 22.35 54.52 -24.80
N SER A 29 21.76 53.73 -23.93
CA SER A 29 21.04 54.19 -22.76
C SER A 29 21.29 53.25 -21.58
N ASP A 30 21.65 53.83 -20.46
CA ASP A 30 21.93 53.22 -19.19
C ASP A 30 20.74 52.35 -18.73
N ALA A 31 20.89 51.03 -18.76
CA ALA A 31 19.93 50.13 -18.18
C ALA A 31 20.49 49.59 -16.86
N LYS A 32 19.82 49.96 -15.78
CA LYS A 32 19.91 49.34 -14.47
C LYS A 32 19.88 47.80 -14.61
N ASN A 33 20.87 47.20 -14.02
CA ASN A 33 21.02 45.74 -13.93
C ASN A 33 19.92 45.20 -12.98
N GLU A 34 18.75 44.90 -13.51
CA GLU A 34 17.78 44.03 -12.82
C GLU A 34 18.26 42.61 -12.90
N GLN A 35 18.98 42.22 -11.86
CA GLN A 35 19.39 40.84 -11.63
C GLN A 35 18.12 40.01 -11.39
N LYS A 36 17.60 39.43 -12.48
CA LYS A 36 16.51 38.43 -12.42
C LYS A 36 17.01 37.26 -11.62
N SER A 37 16.68 37.28 -10.32
CA SER A 37 16.92 36.17 -9.41
C SER A 37 16.11 34.97 -9.93
N THR A 38 16.77 34.12 -10.69
CA THR A 38 16.30 32.76 -10.95
C THR A 38 16.39 32.00 -9.65
N THR A 39 15.32 31.99 -8.89
CA THR A 39 15.15 31.08 -7.76
C THR A 39 15.12 29.68 -8.33
N THR A 40 16.26 29.01 -8.35
CA THR A 40 16.33 27.56 -8.56
C THR A 40 15.42 26.93 -7.50
N PRO A 41 14.43 26.10 -7.87
CA PRO A 41 13.65 25.38 -6.86
C PRO A 41 14.63 24.62 -5.99
N ALA A 42 14.56 24.82 -4.68
CA ALA A 42 15.34 24.03 -3.74
C ALA A 42 15.08 22.55 -4.04
N ALA A 43 16.15 21.82 -4.36
CA ALA A 43 16.05 20.37 -4.59
C ALA A 43 15.42 19.77 -3.34
N GLN A 44 14.25 19.15 -3.48
CA GLN A 44 13.64 18.39 -2.41
C GLN A 44 14.65 17.33 -1.98
N PRO A 45 14.90 17.14 -0.67
CA PRO A 45 15.85 16.14 -0.21
C PRO A 45 15.42 14.78 -0.78
N SER A 46 16.31 14.17 -1.57
CA SER A 46 16.06 12.84 -2.12
C SER A 46 16.00 11.84 -0.97
N ILE A 47 14.84 11.21 -0.77
CA ILE A 47 14.70 10.15 0.22
C ILE A 47 15.39 8.92 -0.35
N PRO A 48 16.39 8.35 0.35
CA PRO A 48 17.10 7.19 -0.13
C PRO A 48 16.15 6.00 -0.35
N ALA A 49 16.41 5.23 -1.40
CA ALA A 49 15.65 4.01 -1.65
C ALA A 49 15.77 3.05 -0.45
N LEU A 50 14.63 2.54 -0.01
CA LEU A 50 14.58 1.50 1.00
C LEU A 50 15.11 0.19 0.41
N LYS A 51 16.03 -0.44 1.13
CA LYS A 51 16.51 -1.78 0.82
C LYS A 51 15.95 -2.73 1.86
N ALA A 52 15.39 -3.85 1.42
CA ALA A 52 14.82 -4.85 2.30
C ALA A 52 15.19 -6.25 1.81
N LYS A 53 15.51 -7.14 2.73
CA LYS A 53 15.68 -8.57 2.48
C LYS A 53 14.88 -9.37 3.50
N VAL A 54 14.34 -10.50 3.09
CA VAL A 54 13.65 -11.44 3.99
C VAL A 54 14.67 -12.17 4.84
N VAL A 55 14.38 -12.28 6.13
CA VAL A 55 15.22 -13.00 7.11
C VAL A 55 14.35 -13.89 7.99
N ALA A 56 14.88 -15.05 8.39
CA ALA A 56 14.22 -15.91 9.37
C ALA A 56 14.27 -15.25 10.76
N VAL A 57 13.16 -15.34 11.49
CA VAL A 57 13.12 -14.91 12.91
C VAL A 57 13.71 -16.02 13.77
N LYS A 58 14.66 -15.66 14.63
CA LYS A 58 15.26 -16.61 15.59
C LYS A 58 14.29 -16.81 16.75
N LEU A 59 13.83 -18.05 16.92
CA LEU A 59 12.98 -18.48 18.01
C LEU A 59 13.76 -19.39 18.97
N PRO A 60 13.39 -19.43 20.28
CA PRO A 60 13.95 -20.39 21.23
C PRO A 60 13.68 -21.84 20.81
N LYS A 61 12.51 -22.11 20.24
CA LYS A 61 12.07 -23.41 19.71
C LYS A 61 11.30 -23.21 18.40
N ASN A 62 11.38 -24.17 17.48
CA ASN A 62 10.56 -24.19 16.26
C ASN A 62 9.24 -24.92 16.47
N LYS A 63 9.07 -25.63 17.58
CA LYS A 63 7.85 -26.33 17.97
C LYS A 63 7.69 -26.26 19.48
N LEU A 64 6.48 -25.99 19.94
CA LEU A 64 6.09 -25.99 21.36
C LEU A 64 4.86 -26.85 21.51
N CYS A 65 4.88 -27.79 22.45
CA CYS A 65 3.72 -28.60 22.82
C CYS A 65 3.14 -28.11 24.15
N LEU A 66 1.84 -27.82 24.16
CA LEU A 66 1.05 -27.51 25.35
C LEU A 66 -0.07 -28.52 25.48
N GLU A 67 -0.89 -28.43 26.53
CA GLU A 67 -1.99 -29.38 26.79
C GLU A 67 -3.01 -29.45 25.64
N ASP A 68 -3.20 -28.35 24.90
CA ASP A 68 -4.13 -28.21 23.78
C ASP A 68 -3.51 -28.54 22.39
N GLY A 69 -2.27 -29.03 22.36
CA GLY A 69 -1.61 -29.46 21.16
C GLY A 69 -0.19 -28.94 20.98
N CYS A 70 0.43 -29.31 19.87
CA CYS A 70 1.75 -28.83 19.48
C CYS A 70 1.63 -27.80 18.37
N THR A 71 2.34 -26.67 18.47
CA THR A 71 2.38 -25.64 17.44
C THR A 71 3.77 -25.58 16.83
N THR A 72 3.85 -25.72 15.50
CA THR A 72 5.08 -25.49 14.72
C THR A 72 5.12 -24.06 14.24
N TYR A 73 6.24 -23.36 14.48
CA TYR A 73 6.45 -21.96 14.16
C TYR A 73 7.27 -21.78 12.90
N ASN A 74 6.82 -20.91 12.01
CA ASN A 74 7.58 -20.49 10.82
C ASN A 74 7.45 -18.98 10.65
N PHE A 75 8.43 -18.24 11.15
CA PHE A 75 8.40 -16.78 11.15
C PHE A 75 9.52 -16.20 10.29
N GLN A 76 9.14 -15.25 9.44
CA GLN A 76 10.05 -14.47 8.60
C GLN A 76 9.75 -12.98 8.79
N SER A 77 10.81 -12.21 8.91
CA SER A 77 10.77 -10.76 8.97
C SER A 77 11.54 -10.16 7.80
N VAL A 78 11.70 -8.87 7.82
CA VAL A 78 12.59 -8.13 6.93
C VAL A 78 13.74 -7.52 7.72
N GLU A 79 14.90 -7.43 7.10
CA GLU A 79 16.02 -6.60 7.51
C GLU A 79 16.16 -5.49 6.48
N THR A 80 16.11 -4.24 6.93
CA THR A 80 16.13 -3.08 6.06
C THR A 80 17.33 -2.18 6.37
N ASN A 81 17.55 -1.18 5.50
CA ASN A 81 18.50 -0.08 5.80
C ASN A 81 17.89 0.99 6.73
N GLN A 82 16.76 0.69 7.40
CA GLN A 82 16.07 1.54 8.36
C GLN A 82 15.79 0.74 9.66
N PRO A 83 16.69 0.75 10.66
CA PRO A 83 16.58 -0.09 11.86
C PRO A 83 15.28 0.09 12.66
N TRP A 84 14.64 1.26 12.58
CA TRP A 84 13.36 1.51 13.24
C TRP A 84 12.20 0.72 12.60
N ILE A 85 12.25 0.43 11.30
CA ILE A 85 11.28 -0.46 10.61
C ILE A 85 11.49 -1.90 11.09
N ASP A 86 12.74 -2.35 11.17
CA ASP A 86 13.08 -3.69 11.65
C ASP A 86 12.60 -3.89 13.10
N ALA A 87 12.79 -2.88 13.96
CA ALA A 87 12.30 -2.88 15.33
C ALA A 87 10.76 -2.94 15.39
N TYR A 88 10.06 -2.16 14.55
CA TYR A 88 8.59 -2.19 14.46
C TYR A 88 8.09 -3.61 14.18
N PHE A 89 8.62 -4.27 13.14
CA PHE A 89 8.18 -5.62 12.81
C PHE A 89 8.58 -6.65 13.86
N SER A 90 9.74 -6.51 14.49
CA SER A 90 10.14 -7.37 15.60
C SER A 90 9.11 -7.34 16.73
N GLU A 91 8.65 -6.16 17.14
CA GLU A 91 7.63 -6.00 18.17
C GLU A 91 6.25 -6.50 17.74
N ARG A 92 5.86 -6.26 16.46
CA ARG A 92 4.59 -6.77 15.90
C ARG A 92 4.54 -8.30 15.90
N ILE A 93 5.63 -8.96 15.47
CA ILE A 93 5.72 -10.41 15.44
C ILE A 93 5.64 -10.99 16.86
N LYS A 94 6.37 -10.43 17.82
CA LYS A 94 6.30 -10.86 19.23
C LYS A 94 4.91 -10.71 19.83
N LYS A 95 4.21 -9.62 19.48
CA LYS A 95 2.84 -9.37 19.93
C LYS A 95 1.83 -10.33 19.28
N ALA A 96 2.05 -10.72 18.02
CA ALA A 96 1.16 -11.62 17.29
C ALA A 96 1.19 -13.06 17.87
N ASP A 97 2.36 -13.54 18.28
CA ASP A 97 2.49 -14.87 18.90
C ASP A 97 3.54 -14.84 20.03
N PRO A 98 3.15 -14.43 21.24
CA PRO A 98 4.08 -14.33 22.36
C PRO A 98 4.63 -15.67 22.83
N ASN A 99 3.88 -16.78 22.65
CA ASN A 99 4.29 -18.12 23.09
C ASN A 99 5.54 -18.60 22.33
N ALA A 100 5.67 -18.24 21.06
CA ALA A 100 6.85 -18.58 20.25
C ALA A 100 8.16 -18.01 20.82
N PHE A 101 8.09 -16.94 21.63
CA PHE A 101 9.26 -16.29 22.23
C PHE A 101 9.45 -16.58 23.71
N ALA A 102 8.46 -17.18 24.38
CA ALA A 102 8.43 -17.34 25.83
C ALA A 102 9.34 -18.48 26.35
N ASN A 103 9.93 -19.30 25.45
CA ASN A 103 10.77 -20.47 25.78
C ASN A 103 10.14 -21.39 26.84
N LEU A 104 8.84 -21.62 26.73
CA LEU A 104 8.08 -22.47 27.68
C LEU A 104 8.55 -23.93 27.59
N PRO A 105 8.48 -24.71 28.72
CA PRO A 105 8.69 -26.13 28.68
C PRO A 105 7.55 -26.83 27.91
N ASP A 106 7.88 -27.91 27.21
CA ASP A 106 6.87 -28.76 26.57
C ASP A 106 6.03 -29.46 27.64
N GLN A 107 4.73 -29.58 27.37
CA GLN A 107 3.74 -30.27 28.22
C GLN A 107 3.22 -31.52 27.48
N ALA A 108 2.64 -32.45 28.23
CA ALA A 108 1.92 -33.56 27.64
C ALA A 108 0.62 -33.08 27.01
N VAL A 109 0.41 -33.40 25.75
CA VAL A 109 -0.83 -33.08 25.04
C VAL A 109 -1.99 -33.88 25.62
N LYS A 110 -3.12 -33.23 25.87
CA LYS A 110 -4.34 -33.81 26.49
C LYS A 110 -5.54 -33.79 25.54
N LEU A 111 -5.31 -33.96 24.25
CA LEU A 111 -6.38 -34.06 23.26
C LEU A 111 -7.00 -35.47 23.28
N PRO A 112 -8.30 -35.58 22.91
CA PRO A 112 -8.95 -36.91 22.74
C PRO A 112 -8.21 -37.78 21.69
N ASP A 113 -8.28 -39.11 21.94
CA ASP A 113 -7.68 -40.08 21.03
C ASP A 113 -8.18 -39.92 19.57
N GLY A 114 -7.25 -39.96 18.62
CA GLY A 114 -7.55 -39.81 17.19
C GLY A 114 -7.66 -38.37 16.68
N MET A 115 -7.58 -37.36 17.56
CA MET A 115 -7.54 -35.96 17.09
C MET A 115 -6.12 -35.59 16.63
N PRO A 116 -6.00 -34.80 15.54
CA PRO A 116 -4.72 -34.21 15.15
C PRO A 116 -4.13 -33.39 16.28
N GLN A 117 -2.85 -33.63 16.59
CA GLN A 117 -2.18 -32.93 17.70
C GLN A 117 -1.30 -31.78 17.23
N ASP A 118 -1.05 -31.66 15.93
CA ASP A 118 -0.16 -30.66 15.35
C ASP A 118 -0.93 -29.48 14.79
N GLY A 119 -0.54 -28.30 15.22
CA GLY A 119 -0.96 -26.99 14.73
C GLY A 119 0.20 -26.24 14.10
N GLN A 120 -0.08 -25.05 13.56
CA GLN A 120 0.89 -24.20 12.88
C GLN A 120 0.65 -22.73 13.23
N SER A 121 1.74 -21.99 13.37
CA SER A 121 1.74 -20.54 13.41
C SER A 121 2.78 -20.02 12.42
N MET A 122 2.33 -19.22 11.46
CA MET A 122 3.18 -18.64 10.42
C MET A 122 3.03 -17.12 10.43
N ILE A 123 4.16 -16.43 10.40
CA ILE A 123 4.21 -14.96 10.31
C ILE A 123 5.23 -14.58 9.24
N TYR A 124 4.80 -13.83 8.23
CA TYR A 124 5.66 -13.39 7.14
C TYR A 124 5.53 -11.89 6.93
N VAL A 125 6.65 -11.19 7.01
CA VAL A 125 6.75 -9.79 6.59
C VAL A 125 7.32 -9.74 5.19
N ARG A 126 6.70 -8.94 4.32
CA ARG A 126 7.13 -8.71 2.93
C ARG A 126 7.17 -7.22 2.65
N TYR A 127 8.26 -6.78 2.05
CA TYR A 127 8.36 -5.45 1.47
C TYR A 127 7.68 -5.45 0.10
N LEU A 128 6.70 -4.56 -0.10
CA LEU A 128 5.91 -4.48 -1.33
C LEU A 128 6.44 -3.42 -2.30
N GLY A 129 7.11 -2.38 -1.78
CA GLY A 129 7.69 -1.33 -2.61
C GLY A 129 7.72 0.03 -1.93
N GLN A 130 8.32 1.00 -2.63
CA GLN A 130 8.39 2.39 -2.19
C GLN A 130 7.88 3.30 -3.31
N ASN A 131 6.98 4.22 -2.95
CA ASN A 131 6.55 5.32 -3.80
C ASN A 131 6.94 6.63 -3.11
N TYR A 132 7.95 7.32 -3.64
CA TYR A 132 8.59 8.50 -3.02
C TYR A 132 9.01 8.24 -1.58
N ASN A 133 8.34 8.88 -0.60
CA ASN A 133 8.60 8.71 0.83
C ASN A 133 7.79 7.60 1.49
N LEU A 134 6.85 6.99 0.79
CA LEU A 134 5.98 5.95 1.35
C LEU A 134 6.52 4.56 1.01
N ALA A 135 6.85 3.79 2.04
CA ALA A 135 7.27 2.40 1.92
C ALA A 135 6.15 1.48 2.42
N SER A 136 5.77 0.50 1.60
CA SER A 136 4.65 -0.41 1.86
C SER A 136 5.14 -1.80 2.20
N PHE A 137 4.51 -2.40 3.20
CA PHE A 137 4.78 -3.77 3.66
C PHE A 137 3.47 -4.53 3.86
N GLU A 138 3.56 -5.86 3.77
CA GLU A 138 2.52 -6.80 4.21
C GLU A 138 3.06 -7.60 5.39
N LEU A 139 2.30 -7.69 6.47
CA LEU A 139 2.48 -8.65 7.56
C LEU A 139 1.36 -9.69 7.42
N PHE A 140 1.71 -10.87 6.95
CA PHE A 140 0.82 -12.02 6.88
C PHE A 140 0.93 -12.85 8.15
N THR A 141 -0.20 -13.24 8.74
CA THR A 141 -0.28 -14.20 9.83
C THR A 141 -1.22 -15.34 9.45
N TYR A 142 -0.87 -16.55 9.86
CA TYR A 142 -1.71 -17.74 9.74
C TYR A 142 -1.59 -18.56 11.01
N THR A 143 -2.71 -19.01 11.55
CA THR A 143 -2.76 -19.88 12.70
C THR A 143 -3.70 -21.05 12.42
N TYR A 144 -3.24 -22.27 12.67
CA TYR A 144 -4.03 -23.48 12.68
C TYR A 144 -3.85 -24.16 14.02
N SER A 145 -4.92 -24.25 14.80
CA SER A 145 -4.92 -24.98 16.07
C SER A 145 -5.14 -26.47 15.83
N ALA A 146 -4.48 -27.31 16.63
CA ALA A 146 -4.66 -28.76 16.57
C ALA A 146 -6.15 -29.13 16.66
N GLY A 147 -6.62 -29.96 15.75
CA GLY A 147 -8.02 -30.40 15.66
C GLY A 147 -9.04 -29.39 15.11
N ALA A 148 -8.63 -28.19 14.76
CA ALA A 148 -9.52 -27.20 14.12
C ALA A 148 -9.95 -27.65 12.70
N ALA A 149 -11.15 -27.21 12.28
CA ALA A 149 -11.65 -27.52 10.93
C ALA A 149 -10.82 -26.81 9.83
N HIS A 150 -10.29 -25.64 10.11
CA HIS A 150 -9.44 -24.84 9.21
C HIS A 150 -8.59 -23.84 10.00
N GLY A 151 -7.56 -23.30 9.34
CA GLY A 151 -6.76 -22.23 9.90
C GLY A 151 -7.40 -20.85 9.71
N MET A 152 -6.89 -19.87 10.43
CA MET A 152 -7.25 -18.46 10.30
C MET A 152 -6.05 -17.68 9.76
N TYR A 153 -6.27 -16.78 8.81
CA TYR A 153 -5.22 -15.92 8.32
C TYR A 153 -5.64 -14.45 8.33
N HIS A 154 -4.64 -13.59 8.39
CA HIS A 154 -4.83 -12.15 8.29
C HIS A 154 -3.68 -11.53 7.49
N LYS A 155 -3.95 -10.46 6.78
CA LYS A 155 -2.98 -9.58 6.13
C LYS A 155 -3.13 -8.19 6.71
N GLU A 156 -2.09 -7.72 7.35
CA GLU A 156 -1.98 -6.33 7.81
C GLU A 156 -1.04 -5.59 6.84
N TYR A 157 -1.52 -4.52 6.24
CA TYR A 157 -0.70 -3.65 5.41
C TYR A 157 -0.15 -2.51 6.26
N VAL A 158 1.14 -2.28 6.16
CA VAL A 158 1.85 -1.28 6.96
C VAL A 158 2.54 -0.30 6.03
N ILE A 159 2.15 0.96 6.11
CA ILE A 159 2.72 2.04 5.31
C ILE A 159 3.60 2.91 6.20
N PHE A 160 4.85 3.10 5.82
CA PHE A 160 5.77 4.00 6.53
C PHE A 160 6.05 5.25 5.71
N ASP A 161 5.99 6.41 6.36
CA ASP A 161 6.56 7.65 5.86
C ASP A 161 8.04 7.71 6.27
N LEU A 162 8.93 7.51 5.29
CA LEU A 162 10.38 7.47 5.48
C LEU A 162 10.95 8.87 5.81
N ALA A 163 10.29 9.94 5.37
CA ALA A 163 10.73 11.30 5.67
C ALA A 163 10.53 11.65 7.13
N HIS A 164 9.38 11.24 7.70
CA HIS A 164 9.02 11.52 9.09
C HIS A 164 9.27 10.34 10.03
N LYS A 165 9.78 9.21 9.52
CA LYS A 165 10.07 7.98 10.26
C LYS A 165 8.89 7.51 11.12
N LYS A 166 7.70 7.43 10.51
CA LYS A 166 6.48 7.01 11.21
C LYS A 166 5.66 6.02 10.40
N HIS A 167 4.90 5.19 11.09
CA HIS A 167 3.78 4.43 10.52
C HIS A 167 2.65 5.40 10.18
N VAL A 168 2.07 5.26 8.98
CA VAL A 168 0.95 6.08 8.51
C VAL A 168 -0.34 5.30 8.73
N THR A 169 -1.11 5.71 9.71
CA THR A 169 -2.41 5.10 10.02
C THR A 169 -3.51 5.66 9.11
N VAL A 170 -4.68 5.01 9.07
CA VAL A 170 -5.85 5.53 8.34
C VAL A 170 -6.23 6.93 8.85
N ALA A 171 -6.16 7.18 10.16
CA ALA A 171 -6.40 8.50 10.73
C ALA A 171 -5.39 9.56 10.27
N ASP A 172 -4.13 9.15 10.01
CA ASP A 172 -3.13 10.05 9.45
C ASP A 172 -3.44 10.44 7.99
N LEU A 173 -4.06 9.53 7.22
CA LEU A 173 -4.40 9.77 5.81
C LEU A 173 -5.48 10.82 5.64
N ILE A 174 -6.50 10.79 6.48
CA ILE A 174 -7.77 11.49 6.25
C ILE A 174 -7.61 12.97 6.57
N LEU A 175 -8.16 13.82 5.72
CA LEU A 175 -8.35 15.24 6.01
C LEU A 175 -9.32 15.42 7.18
N THR A 176 -9.00 16.35 8.09
CA THR A 176 -9.81 16.60 9.28
C THR A 176 -11.29 16.82 8.92
N GLY A 177 -12.17 16.05 9.56
CA GLY A 177 -13.62 16.10 9.36
C GLY A 177 -14.13 15.45 8.09
N LYS A 178 -13.28 14.70 7.35
CA LYS A 178 -13.66 14.05 6.09
C LYS A 178 -13.91 12.55 6.19
N GLU A 179 -13.83 11.96 7.38
CA GLU A 179 -14.02 10.52 7.58
C GLU A 179 -15.39 10.02 7.09
N ALA A 180 -16.48 10.71 7.45
CA ALA A 180 -17.83 10.37 7.00
C ALA A 180 -17.96 10.45 5.48
N THR A 181 -17.39 11.51 4.86
CA THR A 181 -17.40 11.68 3.40
C THR A 181 -16.62 10.57 2.69
N LEU A 182 -15.45 10.18 3.24
CA LEU A 182 -14.67 9.07 2.73
C LEU A 182 -15.47 7.78 2.77
N LEU A 183 -16.09 7.48 3.91
CA LEU A 183 -16.88 6.26 4.10
C LEU A 183 -18.13 6.23 3.19
N ASP A 184 -18.77 7.38 2.94
CA ASP A 184 -19.88 7.48 1.98
C ASP A 184 -19.43 7.15 0.55
N ARG A 185 -18.27 7.64 0.14
CA ARG A 185 -17.69 7.34 -1.18
C ARG A 185 -17.25 5.89 -1.31
N LEU A 186 -16.61 5.36 -0.27
CA LEU A 186 -16.22 3.96 -0.23
C LEU A 186 -17.44 3.04 -0.37
N TYR A 187 -18.53 3.35 0.37
CA TYR A 187 -19.79 2.63 0.25
C TYR A 187 -20.35 2.72 -1.18
N SER A 188 -20.49 3.95 -1.70
CA SER A 188 -21.12 4.18 -3.02
C SER A 188 -20.36 3.49 -4.16
N TYR A 189 -19.04 3.48 -4.10
CA TYR A 189 -18.24 2.84 -5.14
C TYR A 189 -18.32 1.30 -5.10
N ASN A 190 -18.50 0.72 -3.90
CA ASN A 190 -18.57 -0.72 -3.70
C ASN A 190 -20.02 -1.21 -3.47
N GLN A 191 -21.03 -0.38 -3.79
CA GLN A 191 -22.42 -0.60 -3.41
C GLN A 191 -22.96 -1.95 -3.90
N SER A 192 -22.69 -2.36 -5.13
CA SER A 192 -23.20 -3.62 -5.68
C SER A 192 -22.81 -4.81 -4.82
N TRP A 193 -21.52 -4.90 -4.47
CA TRP A 193 -21.01 -5.98 -3.62
C TRP A 193 -21.57 -5.90 -2.20
N LEU A 194 -21.65 -4.69 -1.62
CA LEU A 194 -22.16 -4.46 -0.26
C LEU A 194 -23.66 -4.83 -0.15
N ASP A 195 -24.45 -4.48 -1.16
CA ASP A 195 -25.89 -4.81 -1.21
C ASP A 195 -26.09 -6.33 -1.33
N GLU A 196 -25.30 -7.03 -2.15
CA GLU A 196 -25.32 -8.49 -2.27
C GLU A 196 -25.04 -9.19 -0.92
N HIS A 197 -24.22 -8.56 -0.06
CA HIS A 197 -23.87 -9.06 1.27
C HIS A 197 -24.75 -8.48 2.40
N SER A 198 -25.81 -7.74 2.06
CA SER A 198 -26.75 -7.13 3.01
C SER A 198 -26.06 -6.18 4.02
N ILE A 199 -25.02 -5.48 3.58
CA ILE A 199 -24.29 -4.49 4.35
C ILE A 199 -24.78 -3.10 3.98
N SER A 200 -25.56 -2.47 4.87
CA SER A 200 -25.99 -1.10 4.67
C SER A 200 -24.89 -0.10 5.03
N ARG A 201 -25.05 1.14 4.55
CA ARG A 201 -24.10 2.24 4.82
C ARG A 201 -23.88 2.45 6.33
N GLU A 202 -24.92 2.31 7.15
CA GLU A 202 -24.85 2.50 8.60
C GLU A 202 -24.06 1.39 9.30
N LYS A 203 -24.02 0.18 8.71
CA LYS A 203 -23.28 -0.97 9.24
C LYS A 203 -21.81 -0.93 8.83
N LEU A 204 -21.49 -0.35 7.66
CA LEU A 204 -20.12 -0.26 7.20
C LEU A 204 -19.31 0.69 8.07
N LYS A 205 -18.22 0.18 8.61
CA LYS A 205 -17.20 0.96 9.32
C LYS A 205 -15.96 1.05 8.45
N LEU A 206 -15.16 2.10 8.65
CA LEU A 206 -13.89 2.21 7.96
C LEU A 206 -12.89 1.23 8.58
N SER A 207 -12.28 0.39 7.75
CA SER A 207 -11.16 -0.44 8.18
C SER A 207 -9.93 0.42 8.47
N ASP A 208 -9.15 0.07 9.48
CA ASP A 208 -7.84 0.67 9.79
C ASP A 208 -6.68 0.02 8.99
N ASN A 209 -6.99 -1.02 8.22
CA ASN A 209 -6.06 -1.76 7.38
C ASN A 209 -6.25 -1.37 5.92
N TYR A 210 -5.20 -0.88 5.25
CA TYR A 210 -5.30 -0.38 3.88
C TYR A 210 -3.98 -0.54 3.13
N TYR A 211 -4.08 -0.53 1.79
CA TYR A 211 -2.91 -0.45 0.91
C TYR A 211 -3.21 0.40 -0.33
N TYR A 212 -2.15 0.79 -1.04
CA TYR A 212 -2.27 1.49 -2.32
C TYR A 212 -2.34 0.46 -3.46
N GLY A 213 -3.53 0.29 -4.03
CA GLY A 213 -3.75 -0.51 -5.23
C GLY A 213 -3.47 0.27 -6.52
N ASN A 214 -3.66 -0.36 -7.67
CA ASN A 214 -3.43 0.30 -8.96
C ASN A 214 -4.44 1.44 -9.22
N ASP A 215 -5.70 1.23 -8.84
CA ASP A 215 -6.81 2.12 -9.19
C ASP A 215 -7.27 3.01 -8.04
N GLY A 216 -6.83 2.72 -6.81
CA GLY A 216 -7.27 3.43 -5.62
C GLY A 216 -6.63 2.96 -4.33
N ILE A 217 -7.10 3.52 -3.21
CA ILE A 217 -6.78 3.05 -1.87
C ILE A 217 -7.74 1.92 -1.55
N VAL A 218 -7.19 0.76 -1.19
CA VAL A 218 -7.95 -0.45 -0.87
C VAL A 218 -8.00 -0.62 0.63
N PHE A 219 -9.22 -0.68 1.20
CA PHE A 219 -9.47 -0.97 2.61
C PHE A 219 -9.76 -2.46 2.77
N VAL A 220 -9.02 -3.11 3.66
CA VAL A 220 -9.04 -4.57 3.82
C VAL A 220 -9.72 -4.94 5.13
N TYR A 221 -10.73 -5.78 5.05
CA TYR A 221 -11.51 -6.25 6.19
C TYR A 221 -11.14 -7.69 6.51
N PRO A 222 -11.02 -8.06 7.79
CA PRO A 222 -10.65 -9.40 8.18
C PRO A 222 -11.73 -10.44 7.83
N LEU A 223 -11.34 -11.70 7.90
CA LEU A 223 -12.25 -12.83 7.72
C LEU A 223 -13.47 -12.68 8.64
N TYR A 224 -14.65 -13.01 8.13
CA TYR A 224 -15.94 -12.97 8.83
C TYR A 224 -16.48 -11.57 9.18
N GLU A 225 -15.76 -10.47 8.88
CA GLU A 225 -16.27 -9.15 9.21
C GLU A 225 -17.39 -8.71 8.26
N LEU A 226 -17.17 -8.81 6.96
CA LEU A 226 -18.14 -8.40 5.94
C LEU A 226 -18.67 -9.57 5.09
N ALA A 227 -17.94 -10.69 5.03
CA ALA A 227 -18.31 -11.84 4.22
C ALA A 227 -17.95 -13.16 4.92
N SER A 228 -18.34 -14.28 4.32
CA SER A 228 -18.03 -15.62 4.82
C SER A 228 -16.54 -15.94 4.70
N TYR A 229 -16.05 -16.93 5.47
CA TYR A 229 -14.66 -17.42 5.35
C TYR A 229 -14.28 -17.84 3.92
N ALA A 230 -15.21 -18.42 3.20
CA ALA A 230 -14.97 -18.92 1.85
C ALA A 230 -14.65 -17.81 0.83
N GLU A 231 -15.06 -16.59 1.11
CA GLU A 231 -14.79 -15.42 0.27
C GLU A 231 -13.45 -14.75 0.61
N GLY A 232 -12.87 -15.09 1.76
CA GLY A 232 -11.59 -14.56 2.19
C GLY A 232 -11.67 -13.16 2.84
N LEU A 233 -10.57 -12.43 2.75
CA LEU A 233 -10.53 -11.02 3.18
C LEU A 233 -11.33 -10.18 2.19
N THR A 234 -12.18 -9.29 2.71
CA THR A 234 -12.92 -8.36 1.84
C THR A 234 -12.07 -7.13 1.55
N GLU A 235 -12.01 -6.73 0.30
CA GLU A 235 -11.28 -5.56 -0.16
C GLU A 235 -12.24 -4.56 -0.80
N LEU A 236 -12.35 -3.37 -0.21
CA LEU A 236 -13.17 -2.28 -0.72
C LEU A 236 -12.25 -1.16 -1.25
N THR A 237 -12.46 -0.75 -2.50
CA THR A 237 -11.62 0.25 -3.16
C THR A 237 -12.23 1.63 -3.10
N LEU A 238 -11.44 2.63 -2.71
CA LEU A 238 -11.71 4.04 -2.91
C LEU A 238 -10.85 4.53 -4.09
N PRO A 239 -11.43 4.83 -5.27
CA PRO A 239 -10.65 5.30 -6.41
C PRO A 239 -9.88 6.58 -6.14
N TYR A 240 -8.71 6.75 -6.77
CA TYR A 240 -7.87 7.91 -6.54
C TYR A 240 -8.53 9.25 -6.91
N ASP A 241 -9.40 9.28 -7.92
CA ASP A 241 -10.17 10.48 -8.28
C ASP A 241 -11.18 10.87 -7.17
N GLN A 242 -11.72 9.88 -6.44
CA GLN A 242 -12.61 10.08 -5.29
C GLN A 242 -11.87 10.36 -3.99
N ALA A 243 -10.56 10.15 -3.95
CA ALA A 243 -9.73 10.33 -2.75
C ALA A 243 -9.20 11.76 -2.58
N LYS A 244 -9.12 12.56 -3.66
CA LYS A 244 -8.37 13.83 -3.74
C LYS A 244 -8.72 14.89 -2.69
N ASP A 245 -9.96 14.96 -2.24
CA ASP A 245 -10.44 15.97 -1.29
C ASP A 245 -10.88 15.37 0.06
N VAL A 246 -10.58 14.10 0.28
CA VAL A 246 -10.79 13.40 1.56
C VAL A 246 -9.51 12.85 2.15
N ILE A 247 -8.48 12.59 1.32
CA ILE A 247 -7.15 12.16 1.73
C ILE A 247 -6.17 13.32 1.63
N LYS A 248 -5.24 13.42 2.56
CA LYS A 248 -4.17 14.43 2.55
C LYS A 248 -3.29 14.24 1.31
N PRO A 249 -2.97 15.32 0.58
CA PRO A 249 -2.22 15.25 -0.69
C PRO A 249 -0.86 14.56 -0.58
N GLU A 250 -0.16 14.70 0.55
CA GLU A 250 1.14 14.08 0.80
C GLU A 250 1.10 12.54 0.87
N TYR A 251 -0.10 11.96 1.05
CA TYR A 251 -0.32 10.52 1.07
C TYR A 251 -1.03 9.97 -0.18
N LEU A 252 -1.27 10.82 -1.17
CA LEU A 252 -1.75 10.36 -2.47
C LEU A 252 -0.55 10.05 -3.37
N PRO A 253 -0.59 8.94 -4.14
CA PRO A 253 0.42 8.67 -5.15
C PRO A 253 0.47 9.83 -6.13
N SER A 254 1.68 10.30 -6.46
CA SER A 254 1.84 11.28 -7.53
C SER A 254 1.34 10.66 -8.82
N GLN A 255 0.21 11.14 -9.31
CA GLN A 255 -0.28 10.74 -10.63
C GLN A 255 0.79 11.14 -11.65
N PRO A 256 1.21 10.26 -12.58
CA PRO A 256 2.04 10.68 -13.71
C PRO A 256 1.33 11.84 -14.39
N VAL A 257 2.02 12.98 -14.50
CA VAL A 257 1.51 14.10 -15.29
C VAL A 257 1.43 13.59 -16.72
N MET A 258 0.24 13.24 -17.17
CA MET A 258 0.00 13.01 -18.60
C MET A 258 0.28 14.34 -19.29
N GLN A 259 1.46 14.48 -19.87
CA GLN A 259 1.74 15.57 -20.79
C GLN A 259 0.78 15.36 -21.96
N SER A 260 -0.19 16.26 -22.08
CA SER A 260 -1.04 16.32 -23.27
C SER A 260 -0.15 16.49 -24.49
N PRO A 261 -0.42 15.75 -25.58
CA PRO A 261 0.36 15.82 -26.81
C PRO A 261 0.35 17.20 -27.45
#